data_abdc289200800a93ff222139599c53bf
#
_entry.id   abdc289200800a93ff222139599c53bf
#
_cell.length_a   1.000
_cell.length_b   1.000
_cell.length_c   1.000
_cell.angle_alpha   90.00
_cell.angle_beta   90.00
_cell.angle_gamma   90.00
#
_symmetry.space_group_name_H-M   'P 1'
#
loop_
_entity.id
_entity.type
_entity.pdbx_description
1 polymer ?
#
loop_
_entity_poly.entity_id
_entity_poly.type
_entity_poly.pdbx_seq_one_letter_code
_entity_poly.pdbx_strand_id
1 'polypeptide(L)'
;MRFFLADPQALQSLTGHDWLGLIHPVLMILFVYPVVGATIRLGILAREKRLKINPIADTVPLEHAQHGAWVTGGVLVAVLIGLSHSLWSSHPLGLIVTGSAVLFSFGRLLTTRLVWQRLLWAIA
;
A
#
# COMPACT_ATOMS: atom_id res chain seq x y z
N MET A 1 5.69 -8.72 37.30
CA MET A 1 5.57 -8.30 35.89
C MET A 1 6.98 -7.94 35.41
N ARG A 2 7.74 -8.92 34.86
CA ARG A 2 9.08 -8.65 34.32
C ARG A 2 8.87 -8.10 32.93
N PHE A 3 9.07 -6.80 32.75
CA PHE A 3 9.20 -6.19 31.44
C PHE A 3 10.31 -6.92 30.68
N PHE A 4 9.98 -7.43 29.52
CA PHE A 4 10.94 -7.93 28.53
C PHE A 4 11.83 -6.74 28.12
N LEU A 5 12.86 -6.47 28.89
CA LEU A 5 14.01 -5.73 28.39
C LEU A 5 14.64 -6.66 27.34
N ALA A 6 14.49 -6.32 26.09
CA ALA A 6 15.10 -7.06 25.00
C ALA A 6 16.59 -7.22 25.33
N ASP A 7 17.05 -8.47 25.45
CA ASP A 7 18.44 -8.78 25.68
C ASP A 7 19.26 -8.11 24.57
N PRO A 8 20.20 -7.20 24.90
CA PRO A 8 21.03 -6.56 23.87
C PRO A 8 21.75 -7.55 22.97
N GLN A 9 22.04 -8.74 23.47
CA GLN A 9 22.65 -9.82 22.70
C GLN A 9 21.70 -10.45 21.68
N ALA A 10 20.40 -10.46 21.96
CA ALA A 10 19.39 -10.92 21.01
C ALA A 10 19.29 -10.04 19.76
N LEU A 11 19.51 -8.71 19.91
CA LEU A 11 19.55 -7.80 18.77
C LEU A 11 20.79 -7.96 17.88
N GLN A 12 21.91 -8.37 18.48
CA GLN A 12 23.18 -8.60 17.76
C GLN A 12 23.17 -9.93 16.97
N SER A 13 22.27 -10.85 17.31
CA SER A 13 22.13 -12.15 16.63
C SER A 13 21.17 -12.11 15.43
N LEU A 14 20.49 -10.99 15.17
CA LEU A 14 19.56 -10.86 14.06
C LEU A 14 20.31 -10.96 12.73
N THR A 15 19.91 -11.90 11.92
CA THR A 15 20.41 -12.06 10.55
C THR A 15 19.77 -11.05 9.61
N GLY A 16 20.32 -10.85 8.41
CA GLY A 16 19.71 -10.00 7.39
C GLY A 16 18.29 -10.43 7.02
N HIS A 17 17.97 -11.72 7.14
CA HIS A 17 16.64 -12.28 6.92
C HIS A 17 15.64 -11.85 8.00
N ASP A 18 16.08 -11.80 9.28
CA ASP A 18 15.22 -11.36 10.39
C ASP A 18 14.89 -9.88 10.26
N TRP A 19 15.84 -9.04 9.84
CA TRP A 19 15.61 -7.63 9.54
C TRP A 19 14.58 -7.43 8.43
N LEU A 20 14.64 -8.21 7.36
CA LEU A 20 13.62 -8.19 6.31
C LEU A 20 12.23 -8.53 6.85
N GLY A 21 12.14 -9.51 7.76
CA GLY A 21 10.90 -9.86 8.44
C GLY A 21 10.31 -8.72 9.27
N LEU A 22 11.15 -7.85 9.84
CA LEU A 22 10.71 -6.68 10.61
C LEU A 22 10.28 -5.51 9.72
N ILE A 23 10.86 -5.35 8.53
CA ILE A 23 10.52 -4.26 7.60
C ILE A 23 9.04 -4.31 7.22
N HIS A 24 8.49 -5.49 6.94
CA HIS A 24 7.10 -5.63 6.52
C HIS A 24 6.10 -5.10 7.58
N PRO A 25 6.08 -5.55 8.83
CA PRO A 25 5.15 -5.03 9.84
C PRO A 25 5.38 -3.55 10.15
N VAL A 26 6.63 -3.07 10.15
CA VAL A 26 6.93 -1.65 10.35
C VAL A 26 6.35 -0.82 9.21
N LEU A 27 6.52 -1.23 7.95
CA LEU A 27 5.94 -0.56 6.79
C LEU A 27 4.41 -0.53 6.87
N MET A 28 3.78 -1.65 7.28
CA MET A 28 2.32 -1.71 7.43
C MET A 28 1.81 -0.73 8.49
N ILE A 29 2.43 -0.70 9.66
CA ILE A 29 1.98 0.12 10.79
C ILE A 29 2.26 1.61 10.57
N LEU A 30 3.47 1.97 10.11
CA LEU A 30 3.89 3.36 10.02
C LEU A 30 3.49 4.04 8.71
N PHE A 31 3.24 3.28 7.66
CA PHE A 31 2.91 3.84 6.35
C PHE A 31 1.54 3.40 5.84
N VAL A 32 1.31 2.10 5.66
CA VAL A 32 0.11 1.61 4.97
C VAL A 32 -1.16 1.96 5.75
N TYR A 33 -1.24 1.65 7.03
CA TYR A 33 -2.43 1.93 7.83
C TYR A 33 -2.77 3.42 7.94
N PRO A 34 -1.83 4.34 8.22
CA PRO A 34 -2.12 5.77 8.24
C PRO A 34 -2.62 6.30 6.89
N VAL A 35 -2.02 5.86 5.78
CA VAL A 35 -2.44 6.30 4.44
C VAL A 35 -3.80 5.73 4.06
N VAL A 36 -4.10 4.48 4.44
CA VAL A 36 -5.45 3.89 4.31
C VAL A 36 -6.48 4.71 5.09
N GLY A 37 -6.20 5.03 6.36
CA GLY A 37 -7.08 5.84 7.19
C GLY A 37 -7.36 7.23 6.58
N ALA A 38 -6.33 7.92 6.09
CA ALA A 38 -6.47 9.20 5.41
C ALA A 38 -7.30 9.07 4.12
N THR A 39 -7.09 7.99 3.35
CA THR A 39 -7.83 7.73 2.10
C THR A 39 -9.31 7.47 2.36
N ILE A 40 -9.65 6.71 3.41
CA ILE A 40 -11.04 6.48 3.82
C ILE A 40 -11.70 7.80 4.19
N ARG A 41 -11.05 8.64 5.01
CA ARG A 41 -11.56 9.96 5.37
C ARG A 41 -11.81 10.85 4.15
N LEU A 42 -10.87 10.93 3.24
CA LEU A 42 -11.03 11.68 1.98
C LEU A 42 -12.17 11.12 1.13
N GLY A 43 -12.38 9.80 1.10
CA GLY A 43 -13.50 9.17 0.42
C GLY A 43 -14.86 9.57 0.98
N ILE A 44 -14.98 9.66 2.32
CA ILE A 44 -16.20 10.13 2.99
C ILE A 44 -16.46 11.60 2.60
N LEU A 45 -15.45 12.47 2.70
CA LEU A 45 -15.57 13.89 2.33
C LEU A 45 -15.91 14.06 0.84
N ALA A 46 -15.32 13.29 -0.06
CA ALA A 46 -15.64 13.31 -1.48
C ALA A 46 -17.10 12.89 -1.76
N ARG A 47 -17.63 11.93 -0.98
CA ARG A 47 -19.04 11.53 -1.05
C ARG A 47 -19.97 12.65 -0.54
N GLU A 48 -19.65 13.26 0.61
CA GLU A 48 -20.43 14.38 1.17
C GLU A 48 -20.50 15.57 0.21
N LYS A 49 -19.37 15.89 -0.45
CA LYS A 49 -19.32 16.91 -1.50
C LYS A 49 -20.27 16.57 -2.65
N ARG A 50 -20.25 15.33 -3.14
CA ARG A 50 -21.13 14.89 -4.24
C ARG A 50 -22.61 15.00 -3.86
N LEU A 51 -22.93 14.72 -2.61
CA LEU A 51 -24.30 14.82 -2.08
C LEU A 51 -24.69 16.25 -1.65
N LYS A 52 -23.77 17.21 -1.75
CA LYS A 52 -23.96 18.62 -1.35
C LYS A 52 -24.42 18.79 0.12
N ILE A 53 -23.97 17.89 1.00
CA ILE A 53 -24.34 17.91 2.43
C ILE A 53 -23.57 19.02 3.16
N ASN A 54 -22.27 19.15 2.87
CA ASN A 54 -21.37 20.10 3.50
C ASN A 54 -20.57 20.92 2.46
N PRO A 55 -20.15 22.15 2.79
CA PRO A 55 -19.25 22.94 1.95
C PRO A 55 -17.84 22.33 2.03
N ILE A 56 -17.46 21.50 1.06
CA ILE A 56 -16.18 20.81 0.99
C ILE A 56 -15.37 21.36 -0.19
N ALA A 57 -14.06 21.53 0.03
CA ALA A 57 -13.13 22.06 -0.97
C ALA A 57 -13.13 21.24 -2.27
N ASP A 58 -12.92 21.91 -3.40
CA ASP A 58 -12.94 21.31 -4.73
C ASP A 58 -11.79 20.32 -4.97
N THR A 59 -10.70 20.44 -4.20
CA THR A 59 -9.51 19.58 -4.27
C THR A 59 -9.73 18.17 -3.71
N VAL A 60 -10.69 17.98 -2.79
CA VAL A 60 -10.87 16.72 -2.05
C VAL A 60 -11.04 15.47 -2.94
N PRO A 61 -11.81 15.49 -4.05
CA PRO A 61 -11.90 14.31 -4.93
C PRO A 61 -10.56 13.95 -5.59
N LEU A 62 -9.75 14.95 -5.95
CA LEU A 62 -8.42 14.75 -6.53
C LEU A 62 -7.46 14.19 -5.48
N GLU A 63 -7.47 14.75 -4.28
CA GLU A 63 -6.67 14.28 -3.14
C GLU A 63 -7.01 12.83 -2.79
N HIS A 64 -8.30 12.46 -2.78
CA HIS A 64 -8.74 11.08 -2.59
C HIS A 64 -8.17 10.14 -3.67
N ALA A 65 -8.19 10.54 -4.93
CA ALA A 65 -7.64 9.74 -6.02
C ALA A 65 -6.12 9.57 -5.90
N GLN A 66 -5.40 10.62 -5.50
CA GLN A 66 -3.95 10.57 -5.28
C GLN A 66 -3.60 9.66 -4.10
N HIS A 67 -4.28 9.80 -2.96
CA HIS A 67 -4.07 8.93 -1.81
C HIS A 67 -4.41 7.47 -2.12
N GLY A 68 -5.45 7.22 -2.92
CA GLY A 68 -5.77 5.88 -3.40
C GLY A 68 -4.63 5.24 -4.21
N ALA A 69 -3.93 6.02 -5.05
CA ALA A 69 -2.75 5.54 -5.76
C ALA A 69 -1.59 5.20 -4.80
N TRP A 70 -1.33 6.05 -3.78
CA TRP A 70 -0.33 5.80 -2.75
C TRP A 70 -0.64 4.55 -1.92
N VAL A 71 -1.90 4.36 -1.51
CA VAL A 71 -2.35 3.14 -0.82
C VAL A 71 -2.07 1.92 -1.67
N THR A 72 -2.50 1.95 -2.93
CA THR A 72 -2.32 0.80 -3.84
C THR A 72 -0.83 0.47 -4.03
N GLY A 73 0.01 1.50 -4.24
CA GLY A 73 1.46 1.33 -4.36
C GLY A 73 2.09 0.79 -3.07
N GLY A 74 1.72 1.35 -1.91
CA GLY A 74 2.23 0.93 -0.61
C GLY A 74 1.87 -0.50 -0.26
N VAL A 75 0.61 -0.90 -0.49
CA VAL A 75 0.17 -2.30 -0.30
C VAL A 75 0.93 -3.24 -1.23
N LEU A 76 1.12 -2.86 -2.49
CA LEU A 76 1.88 -3.67 -3.45
C LEU A 76 3.31 -3.91 -2.98
N VAL A 77 4.00 -2.85 -2.56
CA VAL A 77 5.37 -2.97 -2.03
C VAL A 77 5.40 -3.84 -0.78
N ALA A 78 4.45 -3.66 0.14
CA ALA A 78 4.36 -4.46 1.36
C ALA A 78 4.13 -5.95 1.04
N VAL A 79 3.25 -6.27 0.07
CA VAL A 79 3.02 -7.65 -0.39
C VAL A 79 4.28 -8.24 -1.01
N LEU A 80 4.99 -7.50 -1.85
CA LEU A 80 6.23 -8.00 -2.47
C LEU A 80 7.32 -8.27 -1.43
N ILE A 81 7.46 -7.40 -0.41
CA ILE A 81 8.40 -7.63 0.70
C ILE A 81 8.01 -8.89 1.49
N GLY A 82 6.73 -9.03 1.86
CA GLY A 82 6.23 -10.19 2.59
C GLY A 82 6.40 -11.49 1.81
N LEU A 83 6.09 -11.48 0.52
CA LEU A 83 6.30 -12.64 -0.37
C LEU A 83 7.78 -12.99 -0.51
N SER A 84 8.64 -11.99 -0.68
CA SER A 84 10.08 -12.21 -0.78
C SER A 84 10.61 -12.89 0.48
N HIS A 85 10.21 -12.41 1.66
CA HIS A 85 10.62 -13.03 2.92
C HIS A 85 10.11 -14.47 3.07
N SER A 86 8.85 -14.72 2.69
CA SER A 86 8.21 -16.02 2.89
C SER A 86 8.66 -17.09 1.88
N LEU A 87 8.86 -16.73 0.61
CA LEU A 87 9.05 -17.69 -0.48
C LEU A 87 10.50 -17.80 -0.97
N TRP A 88 11.39 -16.89 -0.57
CA TRP A 88 12.76 -16.84 -1.06
C TRP A 88 13.52 -18.17 -0.93
N SER A 89 13.42 -18.80 0.23
CA SER A 89 14.15 -20.03 0.54
C SER A 89 13.42 -21.32 0.14
N SER A 90 12.06 -21.28 0.10
CA SER A 90 11.25 -22.50 -0.06
C SER A 90 10.75 -22.69 -1.50
N HIS A 91 10.33 -21.61 -2.15
CA HIS A 91 9.69 -21.68 -3.47
C HIS A 91 10.06 -20.50 -4.38
N PRO A 92 11.31 -20.42 -4.88
CA PRO A 92 11.76 -19.29 -5.68
C PRO A 92 10.95 -19.10 -6.98
N LEU A 93 10.51 -20.19 -7.61
CA LEU A 93 9.61 -20.13 -8.78
C LEU A 93 8.25 -19.53 -8.42
N GLY A 94 7.69 -19.88 -7.25
CA GLY A 94 6.46 -19.31 -6.74
C GLY A 94 6.57 -17.82 -6.53
N LEU A 95 7.69 -17.33 -6.02
CA LEU A 95 7.96 -15.89 -5.86
C LEU A 95 7.98 -15.17 -7.22
N ILE A 96 8.66 -15.72 -8.22
CA ILE A 96 8.74 -15.13 -9.56
C ILE A 96 7.33 -15.06 -10.20
N VAL A 97 6.59 -16.15 -10.16
CA VAL A 97 5.24 -16.22 -10.76
C VAL A 97 4.28 -15.25 -10.07
N THR A 98 4.22 -15.28 -8.73
CA THR A 98 3.30 -14.42 -7.97
C THR A 98 3.72 -12.95 -8.07
N GLY A 99 5.01 -12.64 -7.95
CA GLY A 99 5.54 -11.29 -8.11
C GLY A 99 5.25 -10.71 -9.50
N SER A 100 5.44 -11.49 -10.54
CA SER A 100 5.11 -11.10 -11.93
C SER A 100 3.62 -10.85 -12.12
N ALA A 101 2.76 -11.72 -11.57
CA ALA A 101 1.31 -11.56 -11.65
C ALA A 101 0.82 -10.29 -10.93
N VAL A 102 1.38 -10.00 -9.75
CA VAL A 102 1.08 -8.78 -8.98
C VAL A 102 1.52 -7.54 -9.75
N LEU A 103 2.74 -7.50 -10.28
CA LEU A 103 3.25 -6.37 -11.06
C LEU A 103 2.46 -6.16 -12.35
N PHE A 104 2.11 -7.24 -13.06
CA PHE A 104 1.27 -7.19 -14.26
C PHE A 104 -0.11 -6.63 -13.95
N SER A 105 -0.76 -7.12 -12.89
CA SER A 105 -2.08 -6.64 -12.45
C SER A 105 -2.06 -5.16 -12.10
N PHE A 106 -1.00 -4.71 -11.43
CA PHE A 106 -0.82 -3.31 -11.10
C PHE A 106 -0.57 -2.44 -12.34
N GLY A 107 0.26 -2.90 -13.26
CA GLY A 107 0.49 -2.22 -14.54
C GLY A 107 -0.81 -2.08 -15.35
N ARG A 108 -1.64 -3.13 -15.39
CA ARG A 108 -2.97 -3.08 -16.02
C ARG A 108 -3.90 -2.09 -15.33
N LEU A 109 -3.90 -2.04 -14.01
CA LEU A 109 -4.71 -1.10 -13.24
C LEU A 109 -4.32 0.35 -13.55
N LEU A 110 -3.03 0.66 -13.63
CA LEU A 110 -2.54 1.99 -13.98
C LEU A 110 -2.92 2.38 -15.42
N THR A 111 -2.74 1.47 -16.38
CA THR A 111 -3.07 1.73 -17.79
C THR A 111 -4.56 1.92 -18.01
N THR A 112 -5.41 1.12 -17.38
CA THR A 112 -6.88 1.26 -17.47
C THR A 112 -7.35 2.57 -16.86
N ARG A 113 -6.80 3.00 -15.73
CA ARG A 113 -7.12 4.33 -15.16
C ARG A 113 -6.75 5.47 -16.09
N LEU A 114 -5.58 5.43 -16.71
CA LEU A 114 -5.15 6.45 -17.68
C LEU A 114 -6.05 6.49 -18.91
N VAL A 115 -6.47 5.33 -19.42
CA VAL A 115 -7.40 5.24 -20.57
C VAL A 115 -8.77 5.82 -20.21
N TRP A 116 -9.34 5.44 -19.07
CA TRP A 116 -10.61 5.98 -18.61
C TRP A 116 -10.56 7.48 -18.33
N GLN A 117 -9.49 7.99 -17.76
CA GLN A 117 -9.30 9.43 -17.58
C GLN A 117 -9.24 10.17 -18.92
N ARG A 118 -8.51 9.63 -19.91
CA ARG A 118 -8.43 10.21 -21.26
C ARG A 118 -9.78 10.19 -21.96
N LEU A 119 -10.56 9.10 -21.84
CA LEU A 119 -11.91 9.02 -22.40
C LEU A 119 -12.85 10.03 -21.76
N LEU A 120 -12.80 10.21 -20.44
CA LEU A 120 -13.63 11.22 -19.76
C LEU A 120 -13.29 12.65 -20.20
N TRP A 121 -12.01 12.98 -20.41
CA TRP A 121 -11.57 14.28 -20.93
C TRP A 121 -11.94 14.49 -22.41
N ALA A 122 -12.07 13.42 -23.20
CA ALA A 122 -12.46 13.51 -24.60
C ALA A 122 -13.98 13.70 -24.79
N ILE A 123 -14.78 13.43 -23.76
CA ILE A 123 -16.25 13.54 -23.78
C ILE A 123 -16.75 14.84 -23.09
N ALA A 124 -15.88 15.48 -22.28
CA ALA A 124 -16.18 16.75 -21.60
C ALA A 124 -15.80 17.96 -22.45
#